data_451a390a68c749ce0d041c90f0160767
#
_entry.id   451a390a68c749ce0d041c90f0160767
#
_cell.length_a   1.000
_cell.length_b   1.000
_cell.length_c   1.000
_cell.angle_alpha   90.00
_cell.angle_beta   90.00
_cell.angle_gamma   90.00
#
_symmetry.space_group_name_H-M   'P 1'
#
loop_
_entity.id
_entity.type
_entity.pdbx_description
1 polymer ?
#
loop_
_entity_poly.entity_id
_entity_poly.type
_entity_poly.pdbx_seq_one_letter_code
_entity_poly.pdbx_strand_id
1 'polypeptide(L)'
;MKINHLTAAEENFMKLFWKMESFYLKDVMEQHPEPKPHQNTVSTYLKILVEKGYLSTVKEGRIFKYTVLVPFEEYKRFLLTELSHNFFNNSGKEILEFLFKENLISQDDLKGYFDLKIEIKPTKVKVEDPKFEFADEILNPKKDKKIKPGKEKEKDKKKKKKKQ
;
A
#
# COMPACT_ATOMS: atom_id res chain seq x y z
N MET A 1 7.53 -19.24 -12.89
CA MET A 1 6.30 -20.07 -12.94
C MET A 1 5.11 -19.12 -12.93
N LYS A 2 4.07 -19.34 -13.74
CA LYS A 2 2.88 -18.48 -13.70
C LYS A 2 1.97 -18.98 -12.58
N ILE A 3 1.77 -18.18 -11.55
CA ILE A 3 0.85 -18.48 -10.45
C ILE A 3 -0.55 -18.06 -10.88
N ASN A 4 -1.54 -18.94 -10.70
CA ASN A 4 -2.93 -18.69 -11.02
C ASN A 4 -3.70 -18.33 -9.74
N HIS A 5 -4.73 -17.50 -9.85
CA HIS A 5 -5.60 -17.22 -8.73
C HIS A 5 -6.31 -18.47 -8.20
N LEU A 6 -6.37 -18.57 -6.88
CA LEU A 6 -7.17 -19.56 -6.19
C LEU A 6 -8.54 -18.97 -5.83
N THR A 7 -9.56 -19.79 -5.91
CA THR A 7 -10.85 -19.47 -5.28
C THR A 7 -10.77 -19.60 -3.76
N ALA A 8 -11.70 -18.99 -3.02
CA ALA A 8 -11.72 -19.07 -1.56
C ALA A 8 -11.72 -20.51 -1.04
N ALA A 9 -12.42 -21.44 -1.72
CA ALA A 9 -12.43 -22.84 -1.36
C ALA A 9 -11.08 -23.52 -1.61
N GLU A 10 -10.44 -23.24 -2.74
CA GLU A 10 -9.10 -23.74 -3.06
C GLU A 10 -8.03 -23.21 -2.09
N GLU A 11 -8.11 -21.92 -1.70
CA GLU A 11 -7.23 -21.36 -0.69
C GLU A 11 -7.37 -22.05 0.67
N ASN A 12 -8.59 -22.37 1.07
CA ASN A 12 -8.84 -23.08 2.32
C ASN A 12 -8.17 -24.47 2.33
N PHE A 13 -8.23 -25.20 1.22
CA PHE A 13 -7.49 -26.45 1.08
C PHE A 13 -5.98 -26.22 1.07
N MET A 14 -5.50 -25.24 0.31
CA MET A 14 -4.07 -24.93 0.25
C MET A 14 -3.49 -24.49 1.61
N LYS A 15 -4.24 -23.78 2.46
CA LYS A 15 -3.81 -23.45 3.85
C LYS A 15 -3.50 -24.69 4.68
N LEU A 16 -4.22 -25.78 4.44
CA LEU A 16 -3.92 -27.06 5.07
C LEU A 16 -2.69 -27.72 4.41
N PHE A 17 -2.64 -27.75 3.09
CA PHE A 17 -1.57 -28.40 2.32
C PHE A 17 -0.21 -27.75 2.52
N TRP A 18 -0.14 -26.42 2.64
CA TRP A 18 1.10 -25.70 2.96
C TRP A 18 1.73 -26.11 4.30
N LYS A 19 0.91 -26.61 5.26
CA LYS A 19 1.42 -27.12 6.54
C LYS A 19 1.98 -28.53 6.43
N MET A 20 1.52 -29.30 5.44
CA MET A 20 1.85 -30.71 5.27
C MET A 20 3.02 -30.94 4.30
N GLU A 21 3.29 -29.99 3.39
CA GLU A 21 4.32 -30.02 2.33
C GLU A 21 4.16 -31.20 1.37
N SER A 22 4.01 -32.44 1.90
CA SER A 22 3.79 -33.67 1.12
C SER A 22 2.83 -34.59 1.88
N PHE A 23 1.85 -35.16 1.18
CA PHE A 23 0.73 -35.84 1.83
C PHE A 23 0.01 -36.82 0.89
N TYR A 24 -0.81 -37.69 1.47
CA TYR A 24 -1.79 -38.50 0.76
C TYR A 24 -3.21 -38.03 1.03
N LEU A 25 -4.18 -38.50 0.22
CA LEU A 25 -5.58 -38.16 0.41
C LEU A 25 -6.08 -38.53 1.83
N LYS A 26 -5.58 -39.65 2.40
CA LYS A 26 -5.94 -40.08 3.75
C LYS A 26 -5.56 -39.03 4.79
N ASP A 27 -4.35 -38.50 4.69
CA ASP A 27 -3.83 -37.50 5.63
C ASP A 27 -4.68 -36.24 5.63
N VAL A 28 -5.14 -35.81 4.43
CA VAL A 28 -6.06 -34.67 4.28
C VAL A 28 -7.38 -34.95 5.00
N MET A 29 -7.95 -36.13 4.84
CA MET A 29 -9.20 -36.53 5.51
C MET A 29 -9.08 -36.60 7.03
N GLU A 30 -7.90 -36.95 7.54
CA GLU A 30 -7.63 -36.98 8.98
C GLU A 30 -7.43 -35.57 9.57
N GLN A 31 -6.68 -34.72 8.89
CA GLN A 31 -6.29 -33.38 9.41
C GLN A 31 -7.28 -32.28 9.10
N HIS A 32 -8.26 -32.51 8.21
CA HIS A 32 -9.25 -31.50 7.89
C HIS A 32 -10.15 -31.20 9.11
N PRO A 33 -10.36 -29.91 9.45
CA PRO A 33 -11.25 -29.54 10.55
C PRO A 33 -12.71 -29.89 10.24
N GLU A 34 -13.52 -30.05 11.29
CA GLU A 34 -14.96 -30.28 11.13
C GLU A 34 -15.68 -28.99 10.63
N PRO A 35 -16.69 -29.10 9.76
CA PRO A 35 -17.19 -30.35 9.19
C PRO A 35 -16.28 -30.90 8.10
N LYS A 36 -15.95 -32.20 8.17
CA LYS A 36 -15.11 -32.83 7.16
C LYS A 36 -15.79 -32.91 5.81
N PRO A 37 -15.13 -32.51 4.73
CA PRO A 37 -15.67 -32.63 3.38
C PRO A 37 -15.73 -34.09 2.97
N HIS A 38 -16.62 -34.40 2.03
CA HIS A 38 -16.67 -35.73 1.43
C HIS A 38 -15.39 -36.01 0.64
N GLN A 39 -14.91 -37.27 0.66
CA GLN A 39 -13.67 -37.67 -0.01
C GLN A 39 -13.62 -37.30 -1.50
N ASN A 40 -14.75 -37.41 -2.21
CA ASN A 40 -14.83 -37.01 -3.61
C ASN A 40 -14.60 -35.51 -3.81
N THR A 41 -15.08 -34.68 -2.88
CA THR A 41 -14.85 -33.24 -2.89
C THR A 41 -13.36 -32.93 -2.76
N VAL A 42 -12.67 -33.55 -1.78
CA VAL A 42 -11.24 -33.39 -1.62
C VAL A 42 -10.49 -33.84 -2.87
N SER A 43 -10.85 -34.99 -3.44
CA SER A 43 -10.21 -35.52 -4.66
C SER A 43 -10.38 -34.57 -5.85
N THR A 44 -11.52 -33.90 -5.97
CA THR A 44 -11.77 -32.90 -7.01
C THR A 44 -10.88 -31.68 -6.84
N TYR A 45 -10.77 -31.13 -5.64
CA TYR A 45 -9.87 -29.98 -5.37
C TYR A 45 -8.40 -30.34 -5.56
N LEU A 46 -7.98 -31.55 -5.15
CA LEU A 46 -6.61 -32.00 -5.42
C LEU A 46 -6.31 -32.02 -6.92
N LYS A 47 -7.23 -32.53 -7.74
CA LYS A 47 -7.09 -32.54 -9.19
C LYS A 47 -6.98 -31.11 -9.76
N ILE A 48 -7.86 -30.21 -9.36
CA ILE A 48 -7.85 -28.80 -9.78
C ILE A 48 -6.52 -28.12 -9.40
N LEU A 49 -6.03 -28.36 -8.19
CA LEU A 49 -4.79 -27.76 -7.72
C LEU A 49 -3.55 -28.31 -8.44
N VAL A 50 -3.58 -29.57 -8.85
CA VAL A 50 -2.55 -30.14 -9.74
C VAL A 50 -2.62 -29.49 -11.13
N GLU A 51 -3.80 -29.34 -11.71
CA GLU A 51 -4.02 -28.68 -13.01
C GLU A 51 -3.58 -27.20 -12.98
N LYS A 52 -3.80 -26.50 -11.86
CA LYS A 52 -3.34 -25.12 -11.64
C LYS A 52 -1.83 -25.02 -11.35
N GLY A 53 -1.12 -26.14 -11.14
CA GLY A 53 0.30 -26.16 -10.86
C GLY A 53 0.70 -25.84 -9.41
N TYR A 54 -0.25 -25.88 -8.46
CA TYR A 54 0.04 -25.71 -7.03
C TYR A 54 0.57 -26.99 -6.38
N LEU A 55 0.15 -28.13 -6.90
CA LEU A 55 0.55 -29.44 -6.43
C LEU A 55 1.16 -30.26 -7.57
N SER A 56 2.11 -31.10 -7.24
CA SER A 56 2.50 -32.23 -8.08
C SER A 56 1.93 -33.51 -7.51
N THR A 57 1.81 -34.52 -8.35
CA THR A 57 1.34 -35.85 -7.92
C THR A 57 2.23 -36.94 -8.48
N VAL A 58 2.56 -37.89 -7.64
CA VAL A 58 3.31 -39.08 -8.00
C VAL A 58 2.50 -40.30 -7.57
N LYS A 59 2.38 -41.30 -8.45
CA LYS A 59 1.67 -42.52 -8.17
C LYS A 59 2.60 -43.48 -7.44
N GLU A 60 2.22 -43.84 -6.21
CA GLU A 60 2.92 -44.84 -5.40
C GLU A 60 2.03 -46.07 -5.21
N GLY A 61 2.24 -47.06 -6.06
CA GLY A 61 1.40 -48.27 -6.07
C GLY A 61 -0.05 -47.96 -6.48
N ARG A 62 -0.99 -48.11 -5.54
CA ARG A 62 -2.43 -47.82 -5.76
C ARG A 62 -2.89 -46.45 -5.28
N ILE A 63 -2.00 -45.67 -4.67
CA ILE A 63 -2.31 -44.36 -4.09
C ILE A 63 -1.50 -43.27 -4.80
N PHE A 64 -1.94 -42.02 -4.64
CA PHE A 64 -1.24 -40.84 -5.14
C PHE A 64 -0.68 -40.06 -3.96
N LYS A 65 0.61 -39.72 -4.05
CA LYS A 65 1.27 -38.78 -3.17
C LYS A 65 1.27 -37.41 -3.83
N TYR A 66 0.89 -36.42 -3.06
CA TYR A 66 0.83 -35.01 -3.49
C TYR A 66 1.96 -34.23 -2.81
N THR A 67 2.57 -33.30 -3.53
CA THR A 67 3.63 -32.44 -3.01
C THR A 67 3.35 -31.00 -3.43
N VAL A 68 3.51 -30.07 -2.49
CA VAL A 68 3.31 -28.64 -2.74
C VAL A 68 4.41 -28.09 -3.64
N LEU A 69 4.06 -27.48 -4.76
CA LEU A 69 4.98 -26.84 -5.71
C LEU A 69 5.13 -25.34 -5.48
N VAL A 70 4.04 -24.68 -5.09
CA VAL A 70 4.03 -23.23 -4.83
C VAL A 70 4.04 -23.03 -3.33
N PRO A 71 5.17 -22.60 -2.72
CA PRO A 71 5.24 -22.30 -1.30
C PRO A 71 4.29 -21.16 -0.90
N PHE A 72 3.84 -21.16 0.35
CA PHE A 72 2.93 -20.14 0.87
C PHE A 72 3.50 -18.72 0.73
N GLU A 73 4.81 -18.55 0.95
CA GLU A 73 5.49 -17.25 0.80
C GLU A 73 5.45 -16.73 -0.64
N GLU A 74 5.55 -17.63 -1.61
CA GLU A 74 5.47 -17.26 -3.02
C GLU A 74 4.04 -16.84 -3.41
N TYR A 75 3.03 -17.53 -2.87
CA TYR A 75 1.64 -17.14 -3.06
C TYR A 75 1.32 -15.80 -2.40
N LYS A 76 1.79 -15.54 -1.18
CA LYS A 76 1.65 -14.22 -0.54
C LYS A 76 2.28 -13.10 -1.36
N ARG A 77 3.47 -13.35 -1.90
CA ARG A 77 4.15 -12.39 -2.78
C ARG A 77 3.33 -12.11 -4.03
N PHE A 78 2.78 -13.14 -4.65
CA PHE A 78 1.91 -13.02 -5.80
C PHE A 78 0.68 -12.13 -5.50
N LEU A 79 -0.04 -12.42 -4.41
CA LEU A 79 -1.20 -11.62 -3.99
C LEU A 79 -0.85 -10.17 -3.71
N LEU A 80 0.26 -9.93 -3.02
CA LEU A 80 0.71 -8.55 -2.72
C LEU A 80 1.09 -7.80 -4.01
N THR A 81 1.74 -8.46 -4.94
CA THR A 81 2.12 -7.86 -6.23
C THR A 81 0.88 -7.50 -7.03
N GLU A 82 -0.11 -8.37 -7.10
CA GLU A 82 -1.37 -8.10 -7.78
C GLU A 82 -2.16 -6.98 -7.11
N LEU A 83 -2.27 -7.00 -5.78
CA LEU A 83 -2.89 -5.93 -5.01
C LEU A 83 -2.23 -4.59 -5.31
N SER A 84 -0.90 -4.55 -5.27
CA SER A 84 -0.13 -3.35 -5.58
C SER A 84 -0.38 -2.84 -6.99
N HIS A 85 -0.35 -3.74 -7.97
CA HIS A 85 -0.56 -3.39 -9.37
C HIS A 85 -1.99 -2.90 -9.65
N ASN A 86 -2.98 -3.61 -9.14
CA ASN A 86 -4.38 -3.37 -9.51
C ASN A 86 -5.01 -2.19 -8.75
N PHE A 87 -4.54 -1.88 -7.53
CA PHE A 87 -5.20 -0.93 -6.64
C PHE A 87 -4.30 0.20 -6.13
N PHE A 88 -2.98 0.08 -6.24
CA PHE A 88 -2.03 1.04 -5.67
C PHE A 88 -0.95 1.52 -6.66
N ASN A 89 -1.19 1.42 -7.96
CA ASN A 89 -0.28 1.89 -9.02
C ASN A 89 1.18 1.43 -8.85
N ASN A 90 1.42 0.26 -8.27
CA ASN A 90 2.73 -0.25 -7.84
C ASN A 90 3.45 0.66 -6.81
N SER A 91 2.71 1.48 -6.07
CA SER A 91 3.25 2.40 -5.08
C SER A 91 3.25 1.76 -3.69
N GLY A 92 4.41 1.34 -3.22
CA GLY A 92 4.57 0.88 -1.83
C GLY A 92 4.23 1.96 -0.79
N LYS A 93 4.41 3.25 -1.16
CA LYS A 93 4.04 4.39 -0.33
C LYS A 93 2.53 4.46 -0.12
N GLU A 94 1.73 4.33 -1.19
CA GLU A 94 0.26 4.32 -1.10
C GLU A 94 -0.26 3.15 -0.26
N ILE A 95 0.35 1.97 -0.40
CA ILE A 95 0.02 0.81 0.43
C ILE A 95 0.30 1.13 1.90
N LEU A 96 1.46 1.71 2.21
CA LEU A 96 1.84 2.04 3.59
C LEU A 96 0.91 3.09 4.19
N GLU A 97 0.59 4.16 3.46
CA GLU A 97 -0.36 5.20 3.87
C GLU A 97 -1.75 4.61 4.15
N PHE A 98 -2.21 3.69 3.30
CA PHE A 98 -3.48 3.00 3.48
C PHE A 98 -3.47 2.11 4.74
N LEU A 99 -2.40 1.35 4.97
CA LEU A 99 -2.25 0.51 6.17
C LEU A 99 -2.26 1.33 7.47
N PHE A 100 -1.66 2.51 7.48
CA PHE A 100 -1.74 3.44 8.61
C PHE A 100 -3.15 4.00 8.81
N LYS A 101 -3.82 4.40 7.73
CA LYS A 101 -5.18 4.93 7.79
C LYS A 101 -6.17 3.92 8.35
N GLU A 102 -6.02 2.66 7.97
CA GLU A 102 -6.86 1.55 8.47
C GLU A 102 -6.40 0.98 9.82
N ASN A 103 -5.39 1.59 10.47
CA ASN A 103 -4.80 1.14 11.74
C ASN A 103 -4.31 -0.32 11.72
N LEU A 104 -3.89 -0.81 10.56
CA LEU A 104 -3.31 -2.15 10.39
C LEU A 104 -1.82 -2.19 10.74
N ILE A 105 -1.15 -1.03 10.72
CA ILE A 105 0.24 -0.83 11.13
C ILE A 105 0.33 0.41 12.00
N SER A 106 1.08 0.33 13.09
CA SER A 106 1.42 1.43 13.97
C SER A 106 2.85 1.93 13.74
N GLN A 107 3.18 3.12 14.28
CA GLN A 107 4.56 3.60 14.25
C GLN A 107 5.52 2.70 15.03
N ASP A 108 5.03 2.04 16.10
CA ASP A 108 5.84 1.16 16.92
C ASP A 108 6.17 -0.15 16.20
N ASP A 109 5.27 -0.66 15.36
CA ASP A 109 5.54 -1.81 14.50
C ASP A 109 6.69 -1.51 13.53
N LEU A 110 6.75 -0.28 12.98
CA LEU A 110 7.83 0.12 12.09
C LEU A 110 9.17 0.29 12.81
N LYS A 111 9.18 0.79 14.04
CA LYS A 111 10.42 0.94 14.82
C LYS A 111 11.13 -0.40 15.03
N GLY A 112 10.37 -1.49 15.18
CA GLY A 112 10.93 -2.82 15.33
C GLY A 112 11.64 -3.37 14.09
N TYR A 113 11.27 -2.88 12.89
CA TYR A 113 11.86 -3.33 11.63
C TYR A 113 12.96 -2.41 11.11
N PHE A 114 12.83 -1.12 11.37
CA PHE A 114 13.84 -0.15 11.03
C PHE A 114 14.54 0.23 12.33
N ASP A 115 15.79 -0.11 12.49
CA ASP A 115 16.67 0.41 13.53
C ASP A 115 16.89 1.92 13.26
N LEU A 116 15.77 2.65 13.19
CA LEU A 116 15.75 4.09 13.02
C LEU A 116 16.25 4.69 14.33
N LYS A 117 17.58 4.78 14.51
CA LYS A 117 18.18 5.83 15.28
C LYS A 117 17.85 7.17 14.61
N ILE A 118 16.60 7.59 14.71
CA ILE A 118 16.24 8.98 14.49
C ILE A 118 16.78 9.70 15.72
N GLU A 119 18.05 10.13 15.67
CA GLU A 119 18.46 11.27 16.45
C GLU A 119 17.61 12.44 15.97
N ILE A 120 16.47 12.63 16.61
CA ILE A 120 15.73 13.88 16.54
C ILE A 120 16.64 14.89 17.23
N LYS A 121 17.58 15.49 16.48
CA LYS A 121 18.17 16.74 16.90
C LYS A 121 17.01 17.70 17.01
N PRO A 122 16.69 18.21 18.22
CA PRO A 122 15.66 19.22 18.33
C PRO A 122 16.14 20.39 17.48
N THR A 123 15.61 20.53 16.29
CA THR A 123 15.75 21.76 15.55
C THR A 123 15.05 22.77 16.43
N LYS A 124 15.85 23.59 17.14
CA LYS A 124 15.36 24.80 17.78
C LYS A 124 14.79 25.61 16.64
N VAL A 125 13.53 25.43 16.36
CA VAL A 125 12.76 26.40 15.63
C VAL A 125 12.81 27.61 16.54
N LYS A 126 13.65 28.58 16.20
CA LYS A 126 13.48 29.94 16.68
C LYS A 126 12.10 30.31 16.22
N VAL A 127 11.15 30.21 17.11
CA VAL A 127 9.90 30.93 16.98
C VAL A 127 10.35 32.38 17.06
N GLU A 128 10.62 33.00 15.90
CA GLU A 128 10.58 34.43 15.79
C GLU A 128 9.11 34.73 15.97
N ASP A 129 8.79 35.25 17.16
CA ASP A 129 7.49 35.83 17.43
C ASP A 129 7.19 36.76 16.24
N PRO A 130 6.11 36.57 15.53
CA PRO A 130 5.65 37.58 14.60
C PRO A 130 5.31 38.79 15.47
N LYS A 131 6.24 39.75 15.57
CA LYS A 131 5.93 41.06 16.07
C LYS A 131 4.74 41.52 15.25
N PHE A 132 3.62 41.58 15.90
CA PHE A 132 2.41 42.20 15.37
C PHE A 132 2.72 43.68 15.16
N GLU A 133 3.33 44.04 14.03
CA GLU A 133 3.49 45.45 13.59
C GLU A 133 2.14 46.14 13.39
N PHE A 134 1.05 45.39 13.41
CA PHE A 134 -0.30 45.91 13.28
C PHE A 134 -0.81 46.65 14.54
N ALA A 135 -0.23 46.40 15.72
CA ALA A 135 -0.69 47.03 16.95
C ALA A 135 -0.13 48.47 17.11
N ASP A 136 1.06 48.76 16.57
CA ASP A 136 1.68 50.08 16.69
C ASP A 136 1.09 51.13 15.70
N GLU A 137 0.51 50.66 14.59
CA GLU A 137 -0.08 51.53 13.59
C GLU A 137 -1.46 52.07 14.01
N ILE A 138 -2.17 51.35 14.88
CA ILE A 138 -3.48 51.72 15.41
C ILE A 138 -3.38 52.69 16.61
N LEU A 139 -2.28 52.61 17.37
CA LEU A 139 -2.13 53.38 18.59
C LEU A 139 -1.40 54.71 18.44
N ASN A 140 -0.73 54.95 17.31
CA ASN A 140 -0.06 56.24 17.02
C ASN A 140 -0.31 56.71 15.59
N PRO A 141 -1.43 57.42 15.33
CA PRO A 141 -1.63 58.05 14.03
C PRO A 141 -0.66 59.21 13.88
N LYS A 142 0.32 59.06 12.97
CA LYS A 142 1.23 60.15 12.61
C LYS A 142 0.44 61.29 11.97
N LYS A 143 0.53 62.45 12.60
CA LYS A 143 -0.06 63.70 12.17
C LYS A 143 0.32 64.05 10.73
N ASP A 144 -0.66 64.47 10.01
CA ASP A 144 -0.65 65.02 8.65
C ASP A 144 0.52 65.94 8.36
N LYS A 145 1.29 65.63 7.32
CA LYS A 145 2.14 66.62 6.62
C LYS A 145 1.47 67.04 5.35
N LYS A 146 1.18 68.35 5.36
CA LYS A 146 0.59 69.20 4.32
C LYS A 146 1.03 68.86 2.91
N ILE A 147 0.05 68.68 2.06
CA ILE A 147 0.12 68.63 0.60
C ILE A 147 0.35 70.09 0.11
N LYS A 148 1.41 70.33 -0.68
CA LYS A 148 1.55 71.48 -1.52
C LYS A 148 1.21 71.15 -2.98
N PRO A 149 0.41 71.94 -3.68
CA PRO A 149 0.04 71.67 -5.04
C PRO A 149 1.08 72.21 -6.01
N GLY A 150 1.35 71.51 -7.07
CA GLY A 150 2.33 71.95 -8.09
C GLY A 150 2.24 71.20 -9.41
N LYS A 151 1.39 71.72 -10.24
CA LYS A 151 1.52 71.93 -11.69
C LYS A 151 1.47 70.79 -12.66
N GLU A 152 0.37 70.82 -13.38
CA GLU A 152 0.16 70.38 -14.76
C GLU A 152 1.35 70.62 -15.69
N LYS A 153 1.62 69.66 -16.55
CA LYS A 153 2.00 69.88 -17.94
C LYS A 153 1.54 68.71 -18.82
N GLU A 154 0.54 69.07 -19.60
CA GLU A 154 0.14 68.50 -20.87
C GLU A 154 1.31 68.24 -21.81
N LYS A 155 1.22 67.19 -22.59
CA LYS A 155 1.53 67.09 -24.03
C LYS A 155 1.31 65.63 -24.43
N ASP A 156 0.19 65.36 -25.04
CA ASP A 156 -0.17 65.49 -26.43
C ASP A 156 0.63 64.53 -27.39
N LYS A 157 -0.20 63.68 -28.01
CA LYS A 157 -0.18 63.26 -29.44
C LYS A 157 0.93 62.30 -29.90
N LYS A 158 0.57 61.30 -30.44
CA LYS A 158 0.13 60.90 -31.77
C LYS A 158 0.61 59.54 -32.23
N LYS A 159 -0.37 58.79 -32.72
CA LYS A 159 -0.36 58.08 -34.03
C LYS A 159 0.58 56.89 -34.21
N LYS A 160 0.11 55.89 -34.64
CA LYS A 160 -0.58 55.28 -35.79
C LYS A 160 0.02 53.93 -36.11
N LYS A 161 -0.91 52.97 -36.24
CA LYS A 161 -1.10 52.15 -37.46
C LYS A 161 0.12 51.50 -38.10
N LYS A 162 0.04 50.22 -38.22
CA LYS A 162 -0.19 49.34 -39.41
C LYS A 162 0.63 48.08 -39.33
N LYS A 163 -0.13 47.00 -39.57
CA LYS A 163 0.10 45.95 -40.59
C LYS A 163 1.39 45.13 -40.42
N GLN A 164 1.32 43.92 -40.32
CA GLN A 164 0.76 42.90 -41.22
C GLN A 164 0.51 41.62 -40.39
#